data_ab6835f4ec3cd411637ab29c168d4cc1
#
_entry.id   ab6835f4ec3cd411637ab29c168d4cc1
#
_cell.length_a   1.000
_cell.length_b   1.000
_cell.length_c   1.000
_cell.angle_alpha   90.00
_cell.angle_beta   90.00
_cell.angle_gamma   90.00
#
_symmetry.space_group_name_H-M   'P 1'
#
loop_
_entity.id
_entity.type
_entity.pdbx_description
1 polymer ?
#
loop_
_entity_poly.entity_id
_entity_poly.type
_entity_poly.pdbx_seq_one_letter_code
_entity_poly.pdbx_strand_id
1 'polypeptide(L)'
;MHATVPGPDGRPRCRWCAAAPEFFAYHDGEWGFPVADDRRLFEKLSLEAFQSGLSWRTILAKRDNFRAAFHGFDFARVARFGERDVQRLLQDPGIVRHRGKIEAVVNNARRALELVEAEGSLAAFVWRFEPDAKSRP
;
A
#
# COMPACT_ATOMS: atom_id res chain seq x y z
N MET A 1 -24.26 -17.83 5.97
CA MET A 1 -23.52 -16.82 5.18
C MET A 1 -22.29 -17.50 4.57
N HIS A 2 -22.12 -17.38 3.27
CA HIS A 2 -20.98 -18.00 2.59
C HIS A 2 -19.75 -17.12 2.71
N ALA A 3 -18.60 -17.73 3.01
CA ALA A 3 -17.31 -17.04 3.05
C ALA A 3 -16.73 -16.77 1.64
N THR A 4 -17.30 -17.42 0.61
CA THR A 4 -16.84 -17.30 -0.76
C THR A 4 -17.98 -16.95 -1.72
N VAL A 5 -17.58 -16.42 -2.89
CA VAL A 5 -18.46 -16.15 -4.03
C VAL A 5 -17.81 -16.70 -5.30
N PRO A 6 -18.59 -17.08 -6.34
CA PRO A 6 -18.00 -17.50 -7.60
C PRO A 6 -17.34 -16.29 -8.30
N GLY A 7 -16.13 -16.49 -8.82
CA GLY A 7 -15.46 -15.52 -9.65
C GLY A 7 -15.89 -15.60 -11.12
N PRO A 8 -15.28 -14.78 -11.99
CA PRO A 8 -15.61 -14.78 -13.44
C PRO A 8 -15.39 -16.14 -14.12
N ASP A 9 -14.48 -16.94 -13.60
CA ASP A 9 -14.17 -18.28 -14.11
C ASP A 9 -14.96 -19.40 -13.40
N GLY A 10 -15.92 -19.04 -12.53
CA GLY A 10 -16.73 -19.98 -11.76
C GLY A 10 -16.03 -20.54 -10.51
N ARG A 11 -14.76 -20.25 -10.29
CA ARG A 11 -14.04 -20.70 -9.10
C ARG A 11 -14.34 -19.81 -7.90
N PRO A 12 -14.36 -20.37 -6.67
CA PRO A 12 -14.66 -19.57 -5.48
C PRO A 12 -13.55 -18.58 -5.15
N ARG A 13 -13.96 -17.39 -4.73
CA ARG A 13 -13.09 -16.32 -4.23
C ARG A 13 -13.60 -15.84 -2.88
N CYS A 14 -12.78 -15.13 -2.14
CA CYS A 14 -13.23 -14.47 -0.93
C CYS A 14 -14.43 -13.57 -1.22
N ARG A 15 -15.39 -13.54 -0.32
CA ARG A 15 -16.68 -12.85 -0.52
C ARG A 15 -16.50 -11.36 -0.83
N TRP A 16 -15.50 -10.72 -0.24
CA TRP A 16 -15.26 -9.28 -0.47
C TRP A 16 -14.95 -8.95 -1.93
N CYS A 17 -14.51 -9.93 -2.74
CA CYS A 17 -14.27 -9.73 -4.19
C CYS A 17 -15.52 -9.28 -4.94
N ALA A 18 -16.71 -9.64 -4.44
CA ALA A 18 -17.98 -9.28 -5.07
C ALA A 18 -18.27 -7.78 -5.00
N ALA A 19 -17.57 -7.02 -4.15
CA ALA A 19 -17.81 -5.59 -3.98
C ALA A 19 -17.38 -4.76 -5.20
N ALA A 20 -16.43 -5.25 -6.00
CA ALA A 20 -15.95 -4.55 -7.19
C ALA A 20 -15.31 -5.52 -8.18
N PRO A 21 -15.52 -5.34 -9.51
CA PRO A 21 -14.92 -6.23 -10.53
C PRO A 21 -13.38 -6.27 -10.45
N GLU A 22 -12.73 -5.17 -10.18
CA GLU A 22 -11.27 -5.05 -10.08
C GLU A 22 -10.69 -5.81 -8.89
N PHE A 23 -11.50 -6.18 -7.92
CA PHE A 23 -11.04 -6.93 -6.76
C PHE A 23 -10.66 -8.37 -7.09
N PHE A 24 -11.21 -8.96 -8.15
CA PHE A 24 -10.83 -10.32 -8.53
C PHE A 24 -9.36 -10.41 -8.93
N ALA A 25 -8.90 -9.50 -9.79
CA ALA A 25 -7.49 -9.47 -10.20
C ALA A 25 -6.57 -9.14 -9.02
N TYR A 26 -6.96 -8.20 -8.16
CA TYR A 26 -6.21 -7.85 -6.96
C TYR A 26 -6.09 -9.05 -6.00
N HIS A 27 -7.20 -9.74 -5.76
CA HIS A 27 -7.24 -10.94 -4.91
C HIS A 27 -6.34 -12.04 -5.48
N ASP A 28 -6.46 -12.31 -6.77
CA ASP A 28 -5.80 -13.46 -7.39
C ASP A 28 -4.30 -13.24 -7.59
N GLY A 29 -3.88 -12.00 -7.82
CA GLY A 29 -2.48 -11.69 -8.16
C GLY A 29 -1.67 -11.03 -7.07
N GLU A 30 -2.30 -10.43 -6.06
CA GLU A 30 -1.60 -9.60 -5.08
C GLU A 30 -1.92 -9.94 -3.63
N TRP A 31 -3.21 -10.02 -3.30
CA TRP A 31 -3.64 -10.18 -1.91
C TRP A 31 -3.16 -11.51 -1.32
N GLY A 32 -2.50 -11.41 -0.16
CA GLY A 32 -1.99 -12.59 0.54
C GLY A 32 -0.65 -13.12 0.03
N PHE A 33 -0.14 -12.58 -1.07
CA PHE A 33 1.19 -12.98 -1.56
C PHE A 33 2.28 -12.21 -0.82
N PRO A 34 3.37 -12.89 -0.40
CA PRO A 34 4.46 -12.24 0.30
C PRO A 34 5.20 -11.26 -0.62
N VAL A 35 5.61 -10.13 -0.04
CA VAL A 35 6.38 -9.09 -0.74
C VAL A 35 7.67 -8.84 0.03
N ALA A 36 8.80 -8.86 -0.67
CA ALA A 36 10.11 -8.60 -0.12
C ALA A 36 10.80 -7.39 -0.75
N ASP A 37 10.15 -6.72 -1.68
CA ASP A 37 10.64 -5.49 -2.30
C ASP A 37 10.32 -4.29 -1.40
N ASP A 38 11.33 -3.51 -1.03
CA ASP A 38 11.16 -2.40 -0.09
C ASP A 38 10.23 -1.30 -0.60
N ARG A 39 10.29 -0.97 -1.90
CA ARG A 39 9.37 0.03 -2.47
C ARG A 39 7.93 -0.45 -2.42
N ARG A 40 7.69 -1.71 -2.74
CA ARG A 40 6.34 -2.29 -2.68
C ARG A 40 5.81 -2.34 -1.25
N LEU A 41 6.67 -2.65 -0.28
CA LEU A 41 6.30 -2.60 1.14
C LEU A 41 5.95 -1.18 1.56
N PHE A 42 6.77 -0.19 1.19
CA PHE A 42 6.51 1.21 1.49
C PHE A 42 5.23 1.72 0.78
N GLU A 43 5.04 1.34 -0.48
CA GLU A 43 3.81 1.63 -1.22
C GLU A 43 2.59 1.10 -0.48
N LYS A 44 2.62 -0.15 -0.07
CA LYS A 44 1.50 -0.79 0.63
C LYS A 44 1.18 -0.08 1.94
N LEU A 45 2.19 0.20 2.75
CA LEU A 45 2.02 0.95 3.99
C LEU A 45 1.39 2.33 3.74
N SER A 46 1.85 3.02 2.71
CA SER A 46 1.35 4.34 2.34
C SER A 46 -0.10 4.30 1.87
N LEU A 47 -0.43 3.34 1.00
CA LEU A 47 -1.80 3.18 0.48
C LEU A 47 -2.77 2.77 1.60
N GLU A 48 -2.36 1.90 2.51
CA GLU A 48 -3.18 1.54 3.67
C GLU A 48 -3.43 2.75 4.58
N ALA A 49 -2.44 3.61 4.75
CA ALA A 49 -2.59 4.84 5.53
C ALA A 49 -3.58 5.81 4.86
N PHE A 50 -3.50 5.97 3.53
CA PHE A 50 -4.46 6.79 2.78
C PHE A 50 -5.88 6.25 2.85
N GLN A 51 -6.03 4.93 2.97
CA GLN A 51 -7.34 4.28 3.02
C GLN A 51 -8.13 4.63 4.29
N SER A 52 -7.48 5.10 5.33
CA SER A 52 -8.16 5.43 6.59
C SER A 52 -9.31 6.41 6.36
N GLY A 53 -10.53 6.01 6.73
CA GLY A 53 -11.76 6.76 6.51
C GLY A 53 -12.33 6.66 5.09
N LEU A 54 -11.72 5.86 4.22
CA LEU A 54 -12.12 5.67 2.82
C LEU A 54 -12.25 4.18 2.52
N SER A 55 -12.76 3.85 1.31
CA SER A 55 -12.81 2.45 0.87
C SER A 55 -11.51 2.04 0.19
N TRP A 56 -11.16 0.76 0.32
CA TRP A 56 -10.02 0.22 -0.43
C TRP A 56 -10.21 0.33 -1.93
N ARG A 57 -11.46 0.19 -2.40
CA ARG A 57 -11.78 0.36 -3.82
C ARG A 57 -11.35 1.73 -4.33
N THR A 58 -11.61 2.79 -3.57
CA THR A 58 -11.19 4.15 -3.91
C THR A 58 -9.67 4.24 -4.04
N ILE A 59 -8.95 3.69 -3.09
CA ILE A 59 -7.47 3.72 -3.08
C ILE A 59 -6.91 2.89 -4.23
N LEU A 60 -7.42 1.68 -4.43
CA LEU A 60 -6.97 0.80 -5.51
C LEU A 60 -7.18 1.44 -6.89
N ALA A 61 -8.31 2.10 -7.09
CA ALA A 61 -8.60 2.81 -8.34
C ALA A 61 -7.64 3.98 -8.60
N LYS A 62 -7.08 4.58 -7.54
CA LYS A 62 -6.13 5.69 -7.62
C LYS A 62 -4.67 5.26 -7.54
N ARG A 63 -4.39 3.96 -7.46
CA ARG A 63 -3.04 3.45 -7.19
C ARG A 63 -1.99 3.96 -8.17
N ASP A 64 -2.27 3.95 -9.47
CA ASP A 64 -1.33 4.43 -10.47
C ASP A 64 -1.07 5.93 -10.33
N ASN A 65 -2.10 6.70 -9.97
CA ASN A 65 -1.95 8.13 -9.69
C ASN A 65 -1.09 8.38 -8.45
N PHE A 66 -1.25 7.58 -7.40
CA PHE A 66 -0.40 7.63 -6.22
C PHE A 66 1.05 7.30 -6.57
N ARG A 67 1.28 6.28 -7.38
CA ARG A 67 2.63 5.91 -7.84
C ARG A 67 3.30 7.05 -8.57
N ALA A 68 2.58 7.70 -9.48
CA ALA A 68 3.10 8.86 -10.21
C ALA A 68 3.40 10.02 -9.27
N ALA A 69 2.50 10.32 -8.33
CA ALA A 69 2.61 11.45 -7.40
C ALA A 69 3.79 11.29 -6.44
N PHE A 70 4.07 10.07 -5.99
CA PHE A 70 5.12 9.74 -5.02
C PHE A 70 6.34 9.05 -5.64
N HIS A 71 6.58 9.29 -6.93
CA HIS A 71 7.78 8.78 -7.65
C HIS A 71 7.99 7.27 -7.47
N GLY A 72 6.93 6.49 -7.70
CA GLY A 72 6.96 5.04 -7.57
C GLY A 72 7.20 4.55 -6.15
N PHE A 73 6.91 5.40 -5.16
CA PHE A 73 7.18 5.13 -3.75
C PHE A 73 8.64 4.84 -3.44
N ASP A 74 9.52 5.49 -4.20
CA ASP A 74 10.94 5.57 -3.86
C ASP A 74 11.09 6.43 -2.60
N PHE A 75 11.17 5.81 -1.45
CA PHE A 75 11.14 6.54 -0.19
C PHE A 75 12.39 7.41 0.03
N ALA A 76 13.51 7.13 -0.64
CA ALA A 76 14.66 8.01 -0.60
C ALA A 76 14.33 9.37 -1.25
N ARG A 77 13.55 9.35 -2.34
CA ARG A 77 13.07 10.58 -3.00
C ARG A 77 11.97 11.26 -2.19
N VAL A 78 10.99 10.49 -1.73
CA VAL A 78 9.86 11.02 -0.96
C VAL A 78 10.33 11.66 0.35
N ALA A 79 11.35 11.11 0.99
CA ALA A 79 11.94 11.68 2.21
C ALA A 79 12.46 13.11 2.00
N ARG A 80 12.77 13.50 0.77
CA ARG A 80 13.26 14.84 0.42
C ARG A 80 12.16 15.81 -0.01
N PHE A 81 10.90 15.36 0.01
CA PHE A 81 9.78 16.24 -0.30
C PHE A 81 9.70 17.38 0.70
N GLY A 82 9.56 18.61 0.18
CA GLY A 82 9.35 19.82 0.97
C GLY A 82 7.96 20.38 0.73
N GLU A 83 7.73 21.61 1.18
CA GLU A 83 6.43 22.28 1.07
C GLU A 83 5.95 22.42 -0.38
N ARG A 84 6.84 22.61 -1.33
CA ARG A 84 6.48 22.66 -2.77
C ARG A 84 5.86 21.35 -3.23
N ASP A 85 6.41 20.23 -2.80
CA ASP A 85 5.86 18.91 -3.14
C ASP A 85 4.50 18.69 -2.48
N VAL A 86 4.36 19.10 -1.22
CA VAL A 86 3.08 19.02 -0.51
C VAL A 86 2.03 19.85 -1.23
N GLN A 87 2.35 21.08 -1.66
CA GLN A 87 1.44 21.93 -2.42
C GLN A 87 1.06 21.30 -3.77
N ARG A 88 2.03 20.72 -4.48
CA ARG A 88 1.77 19.98 -5.73
C ARG A 88 0.79 18.85 -5.51
N LEU A 89 0.99 18.07 -4.46
CA LEU A 89 0.13 16.93 -4.12
C LEU A 89 -1.27 17.37 -3.71
N LEU A 90 -1.41 18.49 -3.02
CA LEU A 90 -2.71 19.06 -2.65
C LEU A 90 -3.50 19.55 -3.86
N GLN A 91 -2.85 19.78 -4.99
CA GLN A 91 -3.48 20.18 -6.25
C GLN A 91 -3.75 18.98 -7.18
N ASP A 92 -3.30 17.78 -6.83
CA ASP A 92 -3.42 16.60 -7.68
C ASP A 92 -4.80 15.93 -7.50
N PRO A 93 -5.69 16.04 -8.50
CA PRO A 93 -7.04 15.44 -8.40
C PRO A 93 -7.01 13.91 -8.48
N GLY A 94 -5.88 13.31 -8.87
CA GLY A 94 -5.72 11.87 -9.02
C GLY A 94 -5.49 11.13 -7.71
N ILE A 95 -5.21 11.84 -6.62
CA ILE A 95 -4.95 11.24 -5.31
C ILE A 95 -5.94 11.76 -4.26
N VAL A 96 -5.82 11.28 -3.04
CA VAL A 96 -6.55 11.81 -1.88
C VAL A 96 -5.81 13.06 -1.38
N ARG A 97 -6.42 14.23 -1.54
CA ARG A 97 -5.81 15.53 -1.21
C ARG A 97 -6.01 15.87 0.27
N HIS A 98 -5.28 15.18 1.11
CA HIS A 98 -5.35 15.34 2.55
C HIS A 98 -3.95 15.65 3.09
N ARG A 99 -3.72 16.89 3.54
CA ARG A 99 -2.39 17.35 3.97
C ARG A 99 -1.78 16.44 5.02
N GLY A 100 -2.52 16.10 6.06
CA GLY A 100 -2.02 15.24 7.14
C GLY A 100 -1.54 13.88 6.66
N LYS A 101 -2.29 13.26 5.74
CA LYS A 101 -1.90 11.97 5.16
C LYS A 101 -0.67 12.10 4.26
N ILE A 102 -0.60 13.16 3.45
CA ILE A 102 0.56 13.44 2.59
C ILE A 102 1.81 13.65 3.44
N GLU A 103 1.73 14.48 4.46
CA GLU A 103 2.85 14.74 5.37
C GLU A 103 3.27 13.49 6.14
N ALA A 104 2.32 12.64 6.50
CA ALA A 104 2.60 11.36 7.16
C ALA A 104 3.42 10.44 6.25
N VAL A 105 3.10 10.36 4.95
CA VAL A 105 3.87 9.56 4.00
C VAL A 105 5.30 10.09 3.87
N VAL A 106 5.47 11.41 3.81
CA VAL A 106 6.80 12.03 3.76
C VAL A 106 7.60 11.73 5.03
N ASN A 107 6.99 11.88 6.20
CA ASN A 107 7.63 11.53 7.45
C ASN A 107 7.96 10.03 7.52
N ASN A 108 7.06 9.17 7.09
CA ASN A 108 7.29 7.74 7.06
C ASN A 108 8.43 7.36 6.11
N ALA A 109 8.61 8.10 5.01
CA ALA A 109 9.75 7.89 4.12
C ALA A 109 11.08 8.18 4.83
N ARG A 110 11.13 9.23 5.64
CA ARG A 110 12.31 9.55 6.46
C ARG A 110 12.58 8.46 7.48
N ARG A 111 11.53 7.97 8.14
CA ARG A 111 11.66 6.86 9.11
C ARG A 111 12.08 5.56 8.41
N ALA A 112 11.60 5.33 7.18
CA ALA A 112 12.01 4.16 6.39
C ALA A 112 13.50 4.17 6.09
N LEU A 113 14.08 5.32 5.77
CA LEU A 113 15.53 5.45 5.56
C LEU A 113 16.31 5.11 6.83
N GLU A 114 15.87 5.61 7.98
CA GLU A 114 16.49 5.29 9.27
C GLU A 114 16.40 3.79 9.56
N LEU A 115 15.25 3.19 9.27
CA LEU A 115 15.02 1.76 9.49
C LEU A 115 15.92 0.90 8.60
N VAL A 116 16.08 1.28 7.34
CA VAL A 116 16.99 0.59 6.41
C VAL A 116 18.43 0.66 6.91
N GLU A 117 18.86 1.82 7.41
CA GLU A 117 20.19 1.98 7.96
C GLU A 117 20.42 1.08 9.19
N ALA A 118 19.42 0.98 10.06
CA ALA A 118 19.51 0.19 11.29
C ALA A 118 19.34 -1.32 11.05
N GLU A 119 18.47 -1.73 10.13
CA GLU A 119 18.02 -3.12 9.97
C GLU A 119 18.41 -3.74 8.63
N GLY A 120 18.99 -2.98 7.71
CA GLY A 120 19.43 -3.42 6.40
C GLY A 120 18.39 -3.24 5.29
N SER A 121 17.11 -3.51 5.57
CA SER A 121 16.01 -3.28 4.63
C SER A 121 14.67 -3.24 5.36
N LEU A 122 13.64 -2.70 4.71
CA LEU A 122 12.27 -2.80 5.22
C LEU A 122 11.83 -4.26 5.28
N ALA A 123 12.16 -5.04 4.26
CA ALA A 123 11.82 -6.45 4.21
C ALA A 123 12.43 -7.22 5.38
N ALA A 124 13.70 -7.00 5.70
CA ALA A 124 14.36 -7.64 6.83
C ALA A 124 13.64 -7.36 8.15
N PHE A 125 13.20 -6.11 8.34
CA PHE A 125 12.47 -5.70 9.54
C PHE A 125 11.07 -6.33 9.58
N VAL A 126 10.28 -6.19 8.50
CA VAL A 126 8.89 -6.65 8.45
C VAL A 126 8.81 -8.17 8.61
N TRP A 127 9.63 -8.92 7.89
CA TRP A 127 9.58 -10.37 7.91
C TRP A 127 10.13 -11.00 9.19
N ARG A 128 10.79 -10.22 10.04
CA ARG A 128 11.16 -10.65 11.39
C ARG A 128 9.96 -11.09 12.22
N PHE A 129 8.78 -10.52 11.95
CA PHE A 129 7.55 -10.80 12.68
C PHE A 129 6.77 -11.97 12.12
N GLU A 130 7.28 -12.63 11.07
CA GLU A 130 6.65 -13.84 10.54
C GLU A 130 6.70 -14.95 11.59
N PRO A 131 5.54 -15.55 11.97
CA PRO A 131 5.54 -16.68 12.88
C PRO A 131 6.17 -17.90 12.21
N ASP A 132 6.86 -18.75 12.97
CA ASP A 132 7.39 -19.99 12.44
C ASP A 132 6.23 -20.96 12.09
N ALA A 133 6.56 -22.02 11.32
CA ALA A 133 5.54 -22.96 10.83
C ALA A 133 4.77 -23.66 11.96
N LYS A 134 5.37 -23.83 13.14
CA LYS A 134 4.76 -24.51 14.28
C LYS A 134 3.76 -23.63 15.02
N SER A 135 3.91 -22.30 14.94
CA SER A 135 3.03 -21.35 15.63
C SER A 135 1.91 -20.80 14.74
N ARG A 136 1.84 -21.21 13.48
CA ARG A 136 0.75 -20.83 12.58
C ARG A 136 -0.52 -21.60 12.90
N PRO A 137 -1.69 -20.95 12.87
CA PRO A 137 -2.98 -21.63 13.05
C PRO A 137 -3.30 -22.61 11.92
#